data_8833bc0c52763bb1d6cfe6127ac9c67d
#
_entry.id   8833bc0c52763bb1d6cfe6127ac9c67d
#
_cell.length_a   1.000
_cell.length_b   1.000
_cell.length_c   1.000
_cell.angle_alpha   90.00
_cell.angle_beta   90.00
_cell.angle_gamma   90.00
#
_symmetry.space_group_name_H-M   'P 1'
#
loop_
_entity.id
_entity.type
_entity.pdbx_description
1 polymer ?
#
loop_
_entity_poly.entity_id
_entity_poly.type
_entity_poly.pdbx_seq_one_letter_code
_entity_poly.pdbx_strand_id
1 'polypeptide(L)'
;MRVFVAGSTGVVGRNLLPLLVESGHEVIALTRSFEKAERLESTGVNAVVADAFDKEGLTKAITKANPEVIVHELTALDQGVADFKKFDEAFTLTNRLRTDVTDTMLNAARLAGAHRIIVQSFCGWPFAREGGPVKSEEDRLDPHPTGSFRKTLAAIQYLEETMNKTIDREALVLRYGFFYGPGTAIARDGPIVELVKKRQFPIVGDGGGIWSFIHVQDVARATAAAVSNGPPGIYNIVDDEPAPVSVWLPFLAEAVEARSPRKVPVWLARFILGDGGVSMMTQIRGCSNAKAKRELNWQPIYPSWRRGFVEALG
;
A
#
# COMPACT_ATOMS: atom_id res chain seq x y z
N MET A 1 -2.07 -16.26 -18.19
CA MET A 1 -3.16 -16.43 -17.22
C MET A 1 -4.17 -15.32 -17.38
N ARG A 2 -5.41 -15.57 -16.98
CA ARG A 2 -6.45 -14.54 -16.90
C ARG A 2 -6.44 -13.91 -15.51
N VAL A 3 -6.14 -12.60 -15.46
CA VAL A 3 -5.94 -11.87 -14.21
C VAL A 3 -7.01 -10.79 -14.03
N PHE A 4 -7.81 -10.88 -12.97
CA PHE A 4 -8.78 -9.85 -12.61
C PHE A 4 -8.15 -8.84 -11.65
N VAL A 5 -8.13 -7.56 -12.03
CA VAL A 5 -7.51 -6.48 -11.25
C VAL A 5 -8.57 -5.50 -10.75
N ALA A 6 -8.81 -5.48 -9.45
CA ALA A 6 -9.61 -4.48 -8.78
C ALA A 6 -8.71 -3.38 -8.21
N GLY A 7 -9.00 -2.12 -8.51
CA GLY A 7 -8.12 -0.98 -8.24
C GLY A 7 -7.26 -0.56 -9.45
N SER A 8 -7.63 -0.99 -10.63
CA SER A 8 -6.95 -0.80 -11.90
C SER A 8 -6.61 0.65 -12.25
N THR A 9 -7.43 1.61 -11.82
CA THR A 9 -7.22 3.06 -12.07
C THR A 9 -6.48 3.78 -10.94
N GLY A 10 -6.15 3.08 -9.86
CA GLY A 10 -5.33 3.61 -8.75
C GLY A 10 -3.85 3.75 -9.11
N VAL A 11 -3.06 4.28 -8.19
CA VAL A 11 -1.62 4.50 -8.43
C VAL A 11 -0.87 3.20 -8.69
N VAL A 12 -1.20 2.11 -7.98
CA VAL A 12 -0.62 0.78 -8.22
C VAL A 12 -1.15 0.21 -9.53
N GLY A 13 -2.48 0.18 -9.72
CA GLY A 13 -3.11 -0.42 -10.89
C GLY A 13 -2.61 0.15 -12.21
N ARG A 14 -2.47 1.47 -12.33
CA ARG A 14 -1.96 2.12 -13.56
C ARG A 14 -0.55 1.69 -13.93
N ASN A 15 0.30 1.37 -12.95
CA ASN A 15 1.64 0.86 -13.19
C ASN A 15 1.66 -0.67 -13.37
N LEU A 16 0.69 -1.39 -12.79
CA LEU A 16 0.61 -2.84 -12.84
C LEU A 16 0.07 -3.36 -14.18
N LEU A 17 -1.00 -2.73 -14.70
CA LEU A 17 -1.68 -3.24 -15.91
C LEU A 17 -0.74 -3.42 -17.10
N PRO A 18 0.13 -2.44 -17.46
CA PRO A 18 1.08 -2.63 -18.56
C PRO A 18 2.00 -3.83 -18.34
N LEU A 19 2.52 -4.03 -17.13
CA LEU A 19 3.42 -5.14 -16.80
C LEU A 19 2.74 -6.50 -16.98
N LEU A 20 1.45 -6.61 -16.62
CA LEU A 20 0.69 -7.84 -16.80
C LEU A 20 0.43 -8.13 -18.28
N VAL A 21 0.07 -7.11 -19.07
CA VAL A 21 -0.14 -7.24 -20.52
C VAL A 21 1.16 -7.62 -21.22
N GLU A 22 2.27 -6.94 -20.91
CA GLU A 22 3.61 -7.24 -21.44
C GLU A 22 4.07 -8.66 -21.09
N SER A 23 3.65 -9.18 -19.95
CA SER A 23 3.92 -10.56 -19.51
C SER A 23 2.99 -11.59 -20.17
N GLY A 24 2.13 -11.18 -21.10
CA GLY A 24 1.23 -12.07 -21.85
C GLY A 24 0.00 -12.54 -21.06
N HIS A 25 -0.38 -11.83 -20.01
CA HIS A 25 -1.62 -12.12 -19.28
C HIS A 25 -2.84 -11.48 -19.98
N GLU A 26 -3.97 -12.19 -19.98
CA GLU A 26 -5.27 -11.61 -20.28
C GLU A 26 -5.77 -10.84 -19.05
N VAL A 27 -5.83 -9.51 -19.14
CA VAL A 27 -6.14 -8.65 -18.00
C VAL A 27 -7.59 -8.17 -18.07
N ILE A 28 -8.33 -8.38 -16.97
CA ILE A 28 -9.67 -7.84 -16.77
C ILE A 28 -9.61 -6.81 -15.64
N ALA A 29 -9.86 -5.55 -15.96
CA ALA A 29 -9.75 -4.42 -15.04
C ALA A 29 -11.13 -3.97 -14.53
N LEU A 30 -11.31 -3.96 -13.20
CA LEU A 30 -12.52 -3.44 -12.58
C LEU A 30 -12.45 -1.91 -12.48
N THR A 31 -13.50 -1.23 -12.92
CA THR A 31 -13.71 0.20 -12.71
C THR A 31 -15.17 0.51 -12.39
N ARG A 32 -15.44 1.67 -11.79
CA ARG A 32 -16.81 2.17 -11.56
C ARG A 32 -17.33 3.10 -12.66
N SER A 33 -16.48 3.48 -13.61
CA SER A 33 -16.77 4.51 -14.62
C SER A 33 -16.68 3.93 -16.01
N PHE A 34 -17.71 4.13 -16.82
CA PHE A 34 -17.72 3.77 -18.23
C PHE A 34 -16.61 4.50 -19.00
N GLU A 35 -16.40 5.79 -18.75
CA GLU A 35 -15.33 6.57 -19.38
C GLU A 35 -13.93 5.98 -19.08
N LYS A 36 -13.71 5.53 -17.82
CA LYS A 36 -12.44 4.87 -17.47
C LYS A 36 -12.33 3.48 -18.10
N ALA A 37 -13.45 2.77 -18.29
CA ALA A 37 -13.45 1.49 -18.98
C ALA A 37 -12.98 1.65 -20.44
N GLU A 38 -13.52 2.60 -21.20
CA GLU A 38 -13.09 2.90 -22.57
C GLU A 38 -11.59 3.22 -22.66
N ARG A 39 -11.06 3.99 -21.70
CA ARG A 39 -9.63 4.28 -21.63
C ARG A 39 -8.79 3.03 -21.35
N LEU A 40 -9.24 2.14 -20.49
CA LEU A 40 -8.55 0.89 -20.20
C LEU A 40 -8.55 -0.02 -21.43
N GLU A 41 -9.66 -0.14 -22.12
CA GLU A 41 -9.78 -0.95 -23.35
C GLU A 41 -8.83 -0.47 -24.46
N SER A 42 -8.61 0.84 -24.58
CA SER A 42 -7.64 1.39 -25.53
C SER A 42 -6.19 0.96 -25.27
N THR A 43 -5.89 0.41 -24.08
CA THR A 43 -4.56 -0.10 -23.71
C THR A 43 -4.42 -1.63 -23.83
N GLY A 44 -5.40 -2.31 -24.44
CA GLY A 44 -5.38 -3.76 -24.59
C GLY A 44 -5.87 -4.53 -23.34
N VAL A 45 -6.52 -3.84 -22.42
CA VAL A 45 -7.08 -4.41 -21.19
C VAL A 45 -8.59 -4.54 -21.33
N ASN A 46 -9.15 -5.70 -21.02
CA ASN A 46 -10.60 -5.87 -20.93
C ASN A 46 -11.13 -5.13 -19.69
N ALA A 47 -12.16 -4.30 -19.83
CA ALA A 47 -12.72 -3.56 -18.70
C ALA A 47 -14.10 -4.09 -18.29
N VAL A 48 -14.34 -4.09 -16.99
CA VAL A 48 -15.64 -4.44 -16.40
C VAL A 48 -16.09 -3.31 -15.47
N VAL A 49 -17.32 -2.82 -15.70
CA VAL A 49 -17.88 -1.76 -14.86
C VAL A 49 -18.75 -2.38 -13.77
N ALA A 50 -18.31 -2.23 -12.50
CA ALA A 50 -19.10 -2.60 -11.31
C ALA A 50 -18.62 -1.81 -10.10
N ASP A 51 -19.51 -1.63 -9.11
CA ASP A 51 -19.14 -1.09 -7.81
C ASP A 51 -18.65 -2.24 -6.91
N ALA A 52 -17.47 -2.05 -6.29
CA ALA A 52 -16.91 -3.04 -5.37
C ALA A 52 -17.78 -3.25 -4.11
N PHE A 53 -18.58 -2.26 -3.73
CA PHE A 53 -19.53 -2.38 -2.60
C PHE A 53 -20.86 -3.03 -2.97
N ASP A 54 -21.16 -3.18 -4.27
CA ASP A 54 -22.26 -4.01 -4.73
C ASP A 54 -21.81 -5.48 -4.76
N LYS A 55 -22.13 -6.21 -3.70
CA LYS A 55 -21.72 -7.60 -3.52
C LYS A 55 -22.16 -8.52 -4.67
N GLU A 56 -23.40 -8.36 -5.15
CA GLU A 56 -23.95 -9.18 -6.21
C GLU A 56 -23.32 -8.82 -7.56
N GLY A 57 -23.23 -7.53 -7.85
CA GLY A 57 -22.61 -7.02 -9.08
C GLY A 57 -21.13 -7.38 -9.16
N LEU A 58 -20.38 -7.24 -8.07
CA LEU A 58 -18.96 -7.65 -8.03
C LEU A 58 -18.79 -9.16 -8.19
N THR A 59 -19.60 -9.97 -7.50
CA THR A 59 -19.56 -11.42 -7.64
C THR A 59 -19.86 -11.85 -9.08
N LYS A 60 -20.90 -11.27 -9.70
CA LYS A 60 -21.25 -11.53 -11.09
C LYS A 60 -20.14 -11.10 -12.07
N ALA A 61 -19.51 -9.94 -11.82
CA ALA A 61 -18.40 -9.45 -12.63
C ALA A 61 -17.21 -10.43 -12.61
N ILE A 62 -16.80 -10.88 -11.41
CA ILE A 62 -15.69 -11.81 -11.23
C ILE A 62 -16.02 -13.19 -11.83
N THR A 63 -17.19 -13.75 -11.54
CA THR A 63 -17.57 -15.06 -12.07
C THR A 63 -17.70 -15.07 -13.59
N LYS A 64 -18.24 -13.98 -14.18
CA LYS A 64 -18.29 -13.83 -15.65
C LYS A 64 -16.90 -13.72 -16.27
N ALA A 65 -15.98 -13.01 -15.61
CA ALA A 65 -14.59 -12.88 -16.04
C ALA A 65 -13.82 -14.20 -15.96
N ASN A 66 -14.26 -15.13 -15.13
CA ASN A 66 -13.64 -16.45 -14.91
C ASN A 66 -12.11 -16.39 -14.77
N PRO A 67 -11.56 -15.58 -13.82
CA PRO A 67 -10.12 -15.40 -13.69
C PRO A 67 -9.44 -16.60 -13.06
N GLU A 68 -8.17 -16.78 -13.38
CA GLU A 68 -7.25 -17.69 -12.70
C GLU A 68 -6.65 -17.03 -11.44
N VAL A 69 -6.42 -15.71 -11.51
CA VAL A 69 -5.83 -14.89 -10.44
C VAL A 69 -6.66 -13.64 -10.21
N ILE A 70 -6.86 -13.27 -8.95
CA ILE A 70 -7.50 -12.00 -8.55
C ILE A 70 -6.49 -11.14 -7.82
N VAL A 71 -6.37 -9.88 -8.22
CA VAL A 71 -5.54 -8.85 -7.56
C VAL A 71 -6.45 -7.76 -7.00
N HIS A 72 -6.41 -7.58 -5.68
CA HIS A 72 -7.21 -6.61 -4.95
C HIS A 72 -6.35 -5.44 -4.46
N GLU A 73 -6.33 -4.35 -5.26
CA GLU A 73 -5.61 -3.10 -5.01
C GLU A 73 -6.57 -1.93 -4.68
N LEU A 74 -7.81 -2.23 -4.27
CA LEU A 74 -8.78 -1.19 -3.98
C LEU A 74 -8.44 -0.45 -2.68
N THR A 75 -8.35 0.86 -2.77
CA THR A 75 -8.38 1.81 -1.66
C THR A 75 -9.33 2.96 -1.98
N ALA A 76 -9.79 3.64 -0.95
CA ALA A 76 -10.53 4.90 -1.07
C ALA A 76 -9.74 6.01 -0.36
N LEU A 77 -8.46 6.11 -0.67
CA LEU A 77 -7.57 7.13 -0.12
C LEU A 77 -7.48 8.27 -1.13
N ASP A 78 -7.80 9.47 -0.68
CA ASP A 78 -7.45 10.68 -1.41
C ASP A 78 -5.93 10.85 -1.37
N GLN A 79 -5.37 11.54 -2.36
CA GLN A 79 -3.92 11.84 -2.39
C GLN A 79 -3.50 12.81 -1.28
N GLY A 80 -4.42 13.24 -0.42
CA GLY A 80 -4.15 14.10 0.73
C GLY A 80 -3.35 13.42 1.83
N VAL A 81 -2.68 14.23 2.64
CA VAL A 81 -2.07 13.75 3.88
C VAL A 81 -3.19 13.50 4.89
N ALA A 82 -3.29 12.28 5.40
CA ALA A 82 -4.28 11.95 6.40
C ALA A 82 -4.09 12.80 7.67
N ASP A 83 -5.16 13.37 8.18
CA ASP A 83 -5.17 13.94 9.53
C ASP A 83 -5.01 12.79 10.55
N PHE A 84 -3.86 12.73 11.20
CA PHE A 84 -3.56 11.66 12.16
C PHE A 84 -4.50 11.64 13.37
N LYS A 85 -5.19 12.73 13.67
CA LYS A 85 -6.22 12.78 14.72
C LYS A 85 -7.51 12.09 14.27
N LYS A 86 -7.78 12.10 12.96
CA LYS A 86 -8.98 11.54 12.32
C LYS A 86 -8.64 10.38 11.38
N PHE A 87 -7.54 9.69 11.64
CA PHE A 87 -7.02 8.66 10.75
C PHE A 87 -8.05 7.57 10.45
N ASP A 88 -8.72 7.04 11.47
CA ASP A 88 -9.76 6.02 11.30
C ASP A 88 -10.97 6.53 10.51
N GLU A 89 -11.30 7.84 10.59
CA GLU A 89 -12.36 8.46 9.79
C GLU A 89 -11.97 8.52 8.32
N ALA A 90 -10.74 8.98 8.04
CA ALA A 90 -10.19 9.04 6.68
C ALA A 90 -10.10 7.65 6.01
N PHE A 91 -9.86 6.61 6.81
CA PHE A 91 -9.74 5.23 6.33
C PHE A 91 -11.05 4.44 6.34
N THR A 92 -12.19 5.03 6.70
CA THR A 92 -13.46 4.31 6.86
C THR A 92 -13.83 3.46 5.63
N LEU A 93 -13.81 4.05 4.43
CA LEU A 93 -14.11 3.30 3.21
C LEU A 93 -13.02 2.29 2.86
N THR A 94 -11.75 2.64 3.06
CA THR A 94 -10.63 1.71 2.84
C THR A 94 -10.72 0.51 3.78
N ASN A 95 -11.13 0.73 5.04
CA ASN A 95 -11.33 -0.36 6.00
C ASN A 95 -12.46 -1.31 5.56
N ARG A 96 -13.56 -0.78 5.02
CA ARG A 96 -14.62 -1.60 4.41
C ARG A 96 -14.16 -2.36 3.17
N LEU A 97 -13.27 -1.79 2.37
CA LEU A 97 -12.65 -2.51 1.25
C LEU A 97 -11.77 -3.68 1.74
N ARG A 98 -11.08 -3.50 2.88
CA ARG A 98 -10.28 -4.55 3.50
C ARG A 98 -11.11 -5.66 4.16
N THR A 99 -12.33 -5.37 4.57
CA THR A 99 -13.22 -6.36 5.22
C THR A 99 -14.28 -6.86 4.24
N ASP A 100 -15.37 -6.11 4.06
CA ASP A 100 -16.56 -6.53 3.30
C ASP A 100 -16.23 -6.96 1.87
N VAL A 101 -15.36 -6.18 1.19
CA VAL A 101 -15.02 -6.43 -0.21
C VAL A 101 -14.04 -7.60 -0.35
N THR A 102 -13.10 -7.77 0.58
CA THR A 102 -12.23 -8.95 0.60
C THR A 102 -13.04 -10.23 0.74
N ASP A 103 -14.01 -10.28 1.65
CA ASP A 103 -14.91 -11.45 1.81
C ASP A 103 -15.70 -11.73 0.53
N THR A 104 -16.22 -10.68 -0.12
CA THR A 104 -16.94 -10.81 -1.38
C THR A 104 -16.05 -11.36 -2.48
N MET A 105 -14.82 -10.86 -2.59
CA MET A 105 -13.86 -11.32 -3.61
C MET A 105 -13.40 -12.76 -3.36
N LEU A 106 -13.18 -13.15 -2.11
CA LEU A 106 -12.86 -14.54 -1.76
C LEU A 106 -13.99 -15.51 -2.14
N ASN A 107 -15.24 -15.11 -1.84
CA ASN A 107 -16.39 -15.89 -2.27
C ASN A 107 -16.51 -15.97 -3.80
N ALA A 108 -16.35 -14.86 -4.48
CA ALA A 108 -16.38 -14.82 -5.95
C ALA A 108 -15.23 -15.62 -6.58
N ALA A 109 -14.04 -15.60 -5.96
CA ALA A 109 -12.90 -16.43 -6.37
C ALA A 109 -13.22 -17.92 -6.28
N ARG A 110 -13.94 -18.35 -5.22
CA ARG A 110 -14.41 -19.75 -5.09
C ARG A 110 -15.37 -20.12 -6.22
N LEU A 111 -16.34 -19.27 -6.49
CA LEU A 111 -17.34 -19.50 -7.52
C LEU A 111 -16.74 -19.50 -8.95
N ALA A 112 -15.72 -18.69 -9.18
CA ALA A 112 -15.04 -18.59 -10.47
C ALA A 112 -13.92 -19.63 -10.65
N GLY A 113 -13.56 -20.40 -9.61
CA GLY A 113 -12.44 -21.34 -9.67
C GLY A 113 -11.06 -20.68 -9.74
N ALA A 114 -10.93 -19.41 -9.35
CA ALA A 114 -9.63 -18.74 -9.27
C ALA A 114 -8.74 -19.45 -8.24
N HIS A 115 -7.53 -19.83 -8.63
CA HIS A 115 -6.63 -20.56 -7.75
C HIS A 115 -5.77 -19.65 -6.87
N ARG A 116 -5.60 -18.37 -7.24
CA ARG A 116 -4.79 -17.40 -6.50
C ARG A 116 -5.52 -16.09 -6.26
N ILE A 117 -5.33 -15.52 -5.08
CA ILE A 117 -5.80 -14.17 -4.72
C ILE A 117 -4.68 -13.40 -4.04
N ILE A 118 -4.46 -12.16 -4.46
CA ILE A 118 -3.44 -11.26 -3.95
C ILE A 118 -4.16 -10.02 -3.43
N VAL A 119 -3.87 -9.63 -2.18
CA VAL A 119 -4.48 -8.45 -1.56
C VAL A 119 -3.42 -7.52 -1.01
N GLN A 120 -3.67 -6.23 -1.11
CA GLN A 120 -2.81 -5.22 -0.50
C GLN A 120 -3.08 -5.07 1.00
N SER A 121 -2.00 -4.87 1.75
CA SER A 121 -1.98 -4.47 3.15
C SER A 121 -0.94 -3.36 3.35
N PHE A 122 -0.60 -3.04 4.58
CA PHE A 122 0.37 -1.99 4.88
C PHE A 122 1.36 -2.44 5.95
N CYS A 123 2.66 -2.09 5.82
CA CYS A 123 3.68 -2.33 6.83
C CYS A 123 4.19 -1.02 7.46
N GLY A 124 5.02 -1.16 8.49
CA GLY A 124 5.59 -0.03 9.24
C GLY A 124 4.76 0.31 10.46
N TRP A 125 3.85 1.27 10.40
CA TRP A 125 3.09 1.72 11.57
C TRP A 125 2.22 0.63 12.25
N PRO A 126 1.73 -0.41 11.56
CA PRO A 126 0.96 -1.47 12.20
C PRO A 126 1.75 -2.37 13.14
N PHE A 127 3.08 -2.43 13.05
CA PHE A 127 3.88 -3.32 13.89
C PHE A 127 3.97 -2.88 15.34
N ALA A 128 4.10 -3.85 16.24
CA ALA A 128 4.42 -3.64 17.65
C ALA A 128 5.74 -2.88 17.79
N ARG A 129 5.78 -1.95 18.75
CA ARG A 129 6.91 -1.01 18.97
C ARG A 129 8.01 -1.58 19.84
N GLU A 130 7.98 -2.87 20.12
CA GLU A 130 8.99 -3.61 20.89
C GLU A 130 10.03 -4.28 19.98
N GLY A 131 11.10 -4.79 20.55
CA GLY A 131 12.16 -5.50 19.84
C GLY A 131 12.96 -4.63 18.88
N GLY A 132 13.50 -5.24 17.83
CA GLY A 132 14.36 -4.58 16.84
C GLY A 132 13.68 -3.46 16.06
N PRO A 133 14.49 -2.55 15.49
CA PRO A 133 13.99 -1.40 14.73
C PRO A 133 13.40 -1.77 13.38
N VAL A 134 13.78 -2.91 12.81
CA VAL A 134 13.30 -3.42 11.51
C VAL A 134 12.57 -4.73 11.74
N LYS A 135 11.38 -4.86 11.18
CA LYS A 135 10.44 -5.96 11.36
C LYS A 135 10.38 -6.88 10.14
N SER A 136 10.17 -8.15 10.37
CA SER A 136 9.84 -9.15 9.37
C SER A 136 8.33 -9.40 9.31
N GLU A 137 7.90 -10.27 8.42
CA GLU A 137 6.50 -10.68 8.29
C GLU A 137 5.99 -11.47 9.51
N GLU A 138 6.89 -12.05 10.30
CA GLU A 138 6.60 -12.87 11.47
C GLU A 138 6.43 -12.03 12.74
N ASP A 139 6.86 -10.78 12.70
CA ASP A 139 6.66 -9.86 13.82
C ASP A 139 5.18 -9.50 13.97
N ARG A 140 4.73 -9.45 15.21
CA ARG A 140 3.33 -9.17 15.51
C ARG A 140 2.94 -7.71 15.24
N LEU A 141 1.68 -7.52 14.90
CA LEU A 141 1.07 -6.21 14.84
C LEU A 141 0.84 -5.66 16.25
N ASP A 142 0.71 -4.33 16.35
CA ASP A 142 0.60 -3.62 17.62
C ASP A 142 -0.67 -4.03 18.40
N PRO A 143 -0.54 -4.62 19.59
CA PRO A 143 -1.70 -4.98 20.40
C PRO A 143 -2.36 -3.76 21.07
N HIS A 144 -1.68 -2.60 21.08
CA HIS A 144 -2.12 -1.38 21.77
C HIS A 144 -1.99 -0.14 20.87
N PRO A 145 -2.68 -0.10 19.72
CA PRO A 145 -2.58 1.04 18.81
C PRO A 145 -3.13 2.32 19.45
N THR A 146 -2.63 3.47 19.01
CA THR A 146 -3.22 4.76 19.37
C THR A 146 -4.69 4.81 18.97
N GLY A 147 -5.50 5.57 19.73
CA GLY A 147 -6.97 5.56 19.56
C GLY A 147 -7.45 5.83 18.14
N SER A 148 -6.78 6.77 17.43
CA SER A 148 -7.10 7.14 16.05
C SER A 148 -6.70 6.11 14.98
N PHE A 149 -5.95 5.07 15.33
CA PHE A 149 -5.49 4.01 14.42
C PHE A 149 -6.15 2.66 14.69
N ARG A 150 -6.98 2.56 15.71
CA ARG A 150 -7.52 1.29 16.22
C ARG A 150 -8.39 0.56 15.19
N LYS A 151 -9.31 1.28 14.55
CA LYS A 151 -10.24 0.68 13.57
C LYS A 151 -9.48 0.25 12.31
N THR A 152 -8.53 1.07 11.88
CA THR A 152 -7.75 0.78 10.68
C THR A 152 -6.82 -0.41 10.91
N LEU A 153 -6.20 -0.53 12.09
CA LEU A 153 -5.40 -1.70 12.42
C LEU A 153 -6.26 -2.95 12.52
N ALA A 154 -7.45 -2.87 13.13
CA ALA A 154 -8.38 -4.00 13.19
C ALA A 154 -8.80 -4.48 11.79
N ALA A 155 -9.02 -3.58 10.83
CA ALA A 155 -9.32 -3.95 9.45
C ALA A 155 -8.14 -4.61 8.74
N ILE A 156 -6.91 -4.16 9.00
CA ILE A 156 -5.68 -4.81 8.52
C ILE A 156 -5.56 -6.23 9.09
N GLN A 157 -5.73 -6.38 10.41
CA GLN A 157 -5.68 -7.68 11.09
C GLN A 157 -6.74 -8.64 10.52
N TYR A 158 -7.97 -8.16 10.36
CA TYR A 158 -9.06 -8.95 9.76
C TYR A 158 -8.70 -9.47 8.38
N LEU A 159 -8.22 -8.59 7.48
CA LEU A 159 -7.80 -8.95 6.13
C LEU A 159 -6.71 -10.03 6.16
N GLU A 160 -5.64 -9.79 6.92
CA GLU A 160 -4.49 -10.70 6.99
C GLU A 160 -4.85 -12.05 7.61
N GLU A 161 -5.67 -12.07 8.68
CA GLU A 161 -6.17 -13.29 9.27
C GLU A 161 -7.08 -14.07 8.31
N THR A 162 -7.97 -13.37 7.60
CA THR A 162 -8.86 -13.99 6.61
C THR A 162 -8.06 -14.65 5.49
N MET A 163 -7.04 -13.96 4.99
CA MET A 163 -6.16 -14.53 3.96
C MET A 163 -5.34 -15.71 4.48
N ASN A 164 -4.78 -15.62 5.69
CA ASN A 164 -4.01 -16.72 6.30
C ASN A 164 -4.86 -17.98 6.60
N LYS A 165 -6.15 -17.82 6.88
CA LYS A 165 -7.09 -18.93 7.07
C LYS A 165 -7.60 -19.54 5.75
N THR A 166 -7.30 -18.91 4.63
CA THR A 166 -7.71 -19.40 3.30
C THR A 166 -6.75 -20.48 2.82
N ILE A 167 -7.17 -21.74 2.88
CA ILE A 167 -6.35 -22.91 2.55
C ILE A 167 -6.76 -23.60 1.24
N ASP A 168 -7.89 -23.23 0.67
CA ASP A 168 -8.46 -23.80 -0.56
C ASP A 168 -7.93 -23.14 -1.84
N ARG A 169 -7.11 -22.12 -1.70
CA ARG A 169 -6.42 -21.38 -2.77
C ARG A 169 -5.17 -20.69 -2.27
N GLU A 170 -4.34 -20.24 -3.21
CA GLU A 170 -3.15 -19.48 -2.90
C GLU A 170 -3.50 -18.04 -2.51
N ALA A 171 -3.40 -17.73 -1.22
CA ALA A 171 -3.71 -16.41 -0.68
C ALA A 171 -2.42 -15.67 -0.33
N LEU A 172 -2.17 -14.54 -0.99
CA LEU A 172 -0.99 -13.69 -0.76
C LEU A 172 -1.41 -12.31 -0.26
N VAL A 173 -0.71 -11.83 0.77
CA VAL A 173 -0.87 -10.49 1.31
C VAL A 173 0.40 -9.70 1.04
N LEU A 174 0.30 -8.58 0.34
CA LEU A 174 1.41 -7.67 0.08
C LEU A 174 1.30 -6.46 0.99
N ARG A 175 2.14 -6.40 2.03
CA ARG A 175 2.25 -5.25 2.93
C ARG A 175 3.16 -4.21 2.30
N TYR A 176 2.58 -3.16 1.74
CA TYR A 176 3.34 -2.09 1.11
C TYR A 176 3.86 -1.08 2.13
N GLY A 177 5.06 -0.55 1.88
CA GLY A 177 5.62 0.60 2.59
C GLY A 177 4.99 1.93 2.17
N PHE A 178 5.59 3.03 2.60
CA PHE A 178 5.18 4.37 2.18
C PHE A 178 5.56 4.61 0.72
N PHE A 179 4.56 4.90 -0.10
CA PHE A 179 4.75 5.13 -1.52
C PHE A 179 5.43 6.46 -1.80
N TYR A 180 6.38 6.45 -2.73
CA TYR A 180 6.89 7.64 -3.38
C TYR A 180 6.93 7.46 -4.91
N GLY A 181 7.09 8.58 -5.63
CA GLY A 181 7.08 8.62 -7.08
C GLY A 181 5.76 9.15 -7.66
N PRO A 182 5.62 9.15 -8.99
CA PRO A 182 4.51 9.82 -9.67
C PRO A 182 3.12 9.39 -9.19
N GLY A 183 2.28 10.36 -8.86
CA GLY A 183 0.89 10.15 -8.42
C GLY A 183 0.75 9.71 -6.97
N THR A 184 1.78 9.83 -6.13
CA THR A 184 1.75 9.53 -4.69
C THR A 184 1.82 10.81 -3.86
N ALA A 185 1.65 10.68 -2.53
CA ALA A 185 1.80 11.83 -1.63
C ALA A 185 3.23 12.38 -1.58
N ILE A 186 4.24 11.55 -1.89
CA ILE A 186 5.65 11.94 -2.04
C ILE A 186 5.98 11.90 -3.55
N ALA A 187 5.32 12.75 -4.31
CA ALA A 187 5.60 13.08 -5.69
C ALA A 187 6.06 14.53 -5.78
N ARG A 188 6.61 14.95 -6.91
CA ARG A 188 7.06 16.34 -7.15
C ARG A 188 5.99 17.38 -6.84
N ASP A 189 4.74 17.08 -7.18
CA ASP A 189 3.52 17.85 -6.94
C ASP A 189 2.67 17.29 -5.78
N GLY A 190 3.22 16.35 -5.02
CA GLY A 190 2.53 15.65 -3.95
C GLY A 190 2.38 16.49 -2.67
N PRO A 191 1.32 16.26 -1.89
CA PRO A 191 1.01 17.06 -0.72
C PRO A 191 2.07 17.01 0.38
N ILE A 192 2.81 15.92 0.54
CA ILE A 192 3.91 15.85 1.52
C ILE A 192 5.07 16.74 1.08
N VAL A 193 5.42 16.74 -0.20
CA VAL A 193 6.47 17.61 -0.76
C VAL A 193 6.09 19.06 -0.58
N GLU A 194 4.83 19.43 -0.82
CA GLU A 194 4.34 20.80 -0.59
C GLU A 194 4.42 21.21 0.89
N LEU A 195 4.10 20.31 1.82
CA LEU A 195 4.26 20.56 3.26
C LEU A 195 5.74 20.74 3.64
N VAL A 196 6.64 19.96 3.04
CA VAL A 196 8.10 20.07 3.26
C VAL A 196 8.60 21.41 2.75
N LYS A 197 8.25 21.83 1.52
CA LYS A 197 8.60 23.13 0.96
C LYS A 197 8.13 24.29 1.83
N LYS A 198 6.93 24.18 2.42
CA LYS A 198 6.37 25.17 3.36
C LYS A 198 6.91 25.04 4.79
N ARG A 199 7.78 24.07 5.08
CA ARG A 199 8.29 23.75 6.43
C ARG A 199 7.18 23.44 7.43
N GLN A 200 6.09 22.83 6.95
CA GLN A 200 4.92 22.41 7.73
C GLN A 200 4.94 20.91 8.07
N PHE A 201 5.95 20.18 7.62
CA PHE A 201 6.21 18.80 8.00
C PHE A 201 7.44 18.75 8.92
N PRO A 202 7.26 18.81 10.26
CA PRO A 202 8.37 18.94 11.19
C PRO A 202 8.97 17.59 11.60
N ILE A 203 10.18 17.59 12.10
CA ILE A 203 10.74 16.49 12.89
C ILE A 203 10.20 16.60 14.31
N VAL A 204 9.52 15.58 14.80
CA VAL A 204 8.97 15.54 16.16
C VAL A 204 9.96 14.84 17.09
N GLY A 205 10.30 15.50 18.21
CA GLY A 205 11.25 14.97 19.17
C GLY A 205 12.62 14.70 18.55
N ASP A 206 13.08 13.48 18.68
CA ASP A 206 14.32 12.97 18.05
C ASP A 206 14.12 12.50 16.61
N GLY A 207 12.85 12.34 16.15
CA GLY A 207 12.55 11.81 14.82
C GLY A 207 12.93 10.34 14.66
N GLY A 208 12.82 9.56 15.75
CA GLY A 208 13.26 8.15 15.79
C GLY A 208 12.33 7.15 15.12
N GLY A 209 11.14 7.56 14.66
CA GLY A 209 10.22 6.68 13.90
C GLY A 209 10.84 6.24 12.58
N ILE A 210 10.89 4.93 12.35
CA ILE A 210 11.55 4.35 11.17
C ILE A 210 10.53 4.06 10.09
N TRP A 211 10.65 4.75 8.96
CA TRP A 211 9.80 4.59 7.80
C TRP A 211 10.46 3.65 6.80
N SER A 212 9.67 2.81 6.17
CA SER A 212 10.07 1.99 5.02
C SER A 212 9.35 2.49 3.79
N PHE A 213 10.09 2.84 2.78
CA PHE A 213 9.59 3.39 1.53
C PHE A 213 9.52 2.33 0.45
N ILE A 214 8.80 2.63 -0.61
CA ILE A 214 8.80 1.87 -1.86
C ILE A 214 8.41 2.77 -3.03
N HIS A 215 9.13 2.69 -4.12
CA HIS A 215 8.76 3.38 -5.35
C HIS A 215 7.53 2.70 -5.98
N VAL A 216 6.60 3.49 -6.48
CA VAL A 216 5.33 2.98 -7.03
C VAL A 216 5.52 1.98 -8.18
N GLN A 217 6.56 2.12 -8.99
CA GLN A 217 6.90 1.14 -10.03
C GLN A 217 7.36 -0.19 -9.43
N ASP A 218 8.11 -0.16 -8.33
CA ASP A 218 8.56 -1.37 -7.65
C ASP A 218 7.42 -2.10 -6.94
N VAL A 219 6.41 -1.36 -6.44
CA VAL A 219 5.14 -1.94 -5.97
C VAL A 219 4.47 -2.73 -7.09
N ALA A 220 4.29 -2.11 -8.25
CA ALA A 220 3.65 -2.75 -9.41
C ALA A 220 4.43 -3.99 -9.86
N ARG A 221 5.77 -3.93 -9.90
CA ARG A 221 6.63 -5.07 -10.24
C ARG A 221 6.54 -6.21 -9.23
N ALA A 222 6.51 -5.90 -7.92
CA ALA A 222 6.31 -6.90 -6.88
C ALA A 222 4.94 -7.58 -6.99
N THR A 223 3.90 -6.78 -7.25
CA THR A 223 2.54 -7.30 -7.45
C THR A 223 2.45 -8.17 -8.70
N ALA A 224 3.07 -7.75 -9.83
CA ALA A 224 3.15 -8.56 -11.04
C ALA A 224 3.92 -9.86 -10.80
N ALA A 225 5.03 -9.82 -10.07
CA ALA A 225 5.78 -11.01 -9.69
C ALA A 225 4.94 -11.97 -8.84
N ALA A 226 4.16 -11.45 -7.90
CA ALA A 226 3.26 -12.24 -7.04
C ALA A 226 2.13 -12.95 -7.82
N VAL A 227 1.80 -12.51 -9.04
CA VAL A 227 0.82 -13.22 -9.91
C VAL A 227 1.29 -14.63 -10.25
N SER A 228 2.60 -14.83 -10.41
CA SER A 228 3.17 -16.12 -10.85
C SER A 228 4.11 -16.76 -9.84
N ASN A 229 4.58 -16.04 -8.83
CA ASN A 229 5.62 -16.49 -7.91
C ASN A 229 5.16 -16.41 -6.45
N GLY A 230 5.90 -17.10 -5.59
CA GLY A 230 5.74 -17.11 -4.14
C GLY A 230 4.65 -18.04 -3.64
N PRO A 231 4.93 -18.77 -2.54
CA PRO A 231 3.91 -19.52 -1.83
C PRO A 231 2.90 -18.60 -1.13
N PRO A 232 1.73 -19.11 -0.74
CA PRO A 232 0.79 -18.37 0.11
C PRO A 232 1.44 -17.79 1.35
N GLY A 233 1.05 -16.57 1.72
CA GLY A 233 1.59 -15.91 2.90
C GLY A 233 1.65 -14.39 2.80
N ILE A 234 2.29 -13.77 3.78
CA ILE A 234 2.46 -12.32 3.88
C ILE A 234 3.87 -11.93 3.42
N TYR A 235 3.97 -10.81 2.71
CA TYR A 235 5.20 -10.27 2.15
C TYR A 235 5.30 -8.77 2.38
N ASN A 236 6.40 -8.28 2.96
CA ASN A 236 6.70 -6.87 3.05
C ASN A 236 7.33 -6.39 1.74
N ILE A 237 6.71 -5.43 1.10
CA ILE A 237 7.16 -4.84 -0.17
C ILE A 237 7.64 -3.42 0.12
N VAL A 238 8.93 -3.30 0.35
CA VAL A 238 9.64 -2.07 0.71
C VAL A 238 11.00 -2.05 0.00
N ASP A 239 11.65 -0.87 -0.02
CA ASP A 239 13.04 -0.76 -0.44
C ASP A 239 14.00 -1.35 0.62
N ASP A 240 15.32 -1.27 0.36
CA ASP A 240 16.34 -1.90 1.21
C ASP A 240 16.78 -0.99 2.38
N GLU A 241 16.27 0.24 2.48
CA GLU A 241 16.79 1.25 3.40
C GLU A 241 15.69 1.84 4.31
N PRO A 242 15.20 1.10 5.31
CA PRO A 242 14.33 1.69 6.33
C PRO A 242 15.09 2.78 7.08
N ALA A 243 14.49 3.96 7.26
CA ALA A 243 15.19 5.12 7.80
C ALA A 243 14.37 5.89 8.84
N PRO A 244 15.03 6.44 9.90
CA PRO A 244 14.36 7.32 10.85
C PRO A 244 13.98 8.66 10.22
N VAL A 245 12.92 9.26 10.72
CA VAL A 245 12.42 10.58 10.25
C VAL A 245 13.53 11.64 10.30
N SER A 246 14.39 11.59 11.32
CA SER A 246 15.53 12.49 11.47
C SER A 246 16.56 12.40 10.34
N VAL A 247 16.51 11.34 9.52
CA VAL A 247 17.43 11.12 8.39
C VAL A 247 16.71 11.38 7.05
N TRP A 248 15.58 10.72 6.80
CA TRP A 248 14.94 10.82 5.50
C TRP A 248 14.27 12.18 5.23
N LEU A 249 13.72 12.83 6.27
CA LEU A 249 12.99 14.08 6.06
C LEU A 249 13.91 15.27 5.72
N PRO A 250 15.08 15.45 6.35
CA PRO A 250 16.06 16.43 5.89
C PRO A 250 16.55 16.17 4.46
N PHE A 251 16.78 14.89 4.10
CA PHE A 251 17.19 14.52 2.75
C PHE A 251 16.10 14.82 1.72
N LEU A 252 14.82 14.53 2.04
CA LEU A 252 13.71 14.90 1.18
C LEU A 252 13.64 16.42 0.98
N ALA A 253 13.85 17.20 2.04
CA ALA A 253 13.88 18.66 1.94
C ALA A 253 15.00 19.15 1.02
N GLU A 254 16.19 18.55 1.09
CA GLU A 254 17.32 18.84 0.20
C GLU A 254 16.99 18.46 -1.25
N ALA A 255 16.46 17.28 -1.50
CA ALA A 255 16.10 16.77 -2.83
C ALA A 255 15.05 17.66 -3.55
N VAL A 256 14.21 18.39 -2.79
CA VAL A 256 13.21 19.32 -3.35
C VAL A 256 13.60 20.81 -3.17
N GLU A 257 14.88 21.07 -2.91
CA GLU A 257 15.45 22.42 -2.73
C GLU A 257 14.76 23.26 -1.64
N ALA A 258 14.23 22.58 -0.61
CA ALA A 258 13.54 23.22 0.50
C ALA A 258 14.49 23.47 1.68
N ARG A 259 14.11 24.41 2.55
CA ARG A 259 14.81 24.64 3.82
C ARG A 259 14.65 23.44 4.74
N SER A 260 15.67 23.15 5.55
CA SER A 260 15.64 22.07 6.54
C SER A 260 14.39 22.09 7.40
N PRO A 261 13.81 20.92 7.73
CA PRO A 261 12.62 20.81 8.56
C PRO A 261 12.81 21.44 9.94
N ARG A 262 11.75 21.96 10.53
CA ARG A 262 11.75 22.44 11.92
C ARG A 262 11.73 21.27 12.88
N LYS A 263 12.40 21.37 14.01
CA LYS A 263 12.24 20.43 15.13
C LYS A 263 11.14 20.94 16.06
N VAL A 264 10.24 20.05 16.46
CA VAL A 264 9.11 20.37 17.34
C VAL A 264 9.14 19.41 18.53
N PRO A 265 9.07 19.89 19.79
CA PRO A 265 9.03 19.02 20.95
C PRO A 265 7.75 18.16 20.95
N VAL A 266 7.85 16.94 21.49
CA VAL A 266 6.78 15.94 21.50
C VAL A 266 5.46 16.47 22.10
N TRP A 267 5.53 17.23 23.19
CA TRP A 267 4.33 17.76 23.84
C TRP A 267 3.53 18.70 22.90
N LEU A 268 4.22 19.55 22.14
CA LEU A 268 3.58 20.46 21.19
C LEU A 268 3.05 19.70 19.97
N ALA A 269 3.82 18.74 19.44
CA ALA A 269 3.39 17.89 18.35
C ALA A 269 2.15 17.06 18.72
N ARG A 270 2.07 16.58 19.96
CA ARG A 270 0.89 15.83 20.47
C ARG A 270 -0.38 16.70 20.42
N PHE A 271 -0.26 17.96 20.74
CA PHE A 271 -1.39 18.89 20.65
C PHE A 271 -1.83 19.13 19.19
N ILE A 272 -0.87 19.21 18.25
CA ILE A 272 -1.13 19.53 16.84
C ILE A 272 -1.55 18.27 16.07
N LEU A 273 -0.77 17.17 16.16
CA LEU A 273 -0.88 15.97 15.34
C LEU A 273 -1.60 14.80 16.05
N GLY A 274 -1.84 14.93 17.37
CA GLY A 274 -2.35 13.84 18.20
C GLY A 274 -1.30 12.74 18.45
N ASP A 275 -1.68 11.72 19.23
CA ASP A 275 -0.80 10.61 19.58
C ASP A 275 -0.40 9.77 18.34
N GLY A 276 -1.31 9.65 17.37
CA GLY A 276 -1.03 8.96 16.11
C GLY A 276 0.11 9.60 15.34
N GLY A 277 0.06 10.93 15.15
CA GLY A 277 1.12 11.67 14.47
C GLY A 277 2.46 11.62 15.22
N VAL A 278 2.43 11.74 16.54
CA VAL A 278 3.64 11.57 17.37
C VAL A 278 4.22 10.17 17.17
N SER A 279 3.39 9.12 17.25
CA SER A 279 3.84 7.74 17.07
C SER A 279 4.47 7.50 15.69
N MET A 280 3.85 8.03 14.62
CA MET A 280 4.39 7.97 13.25
C MET A 280 5.78 8.58 13.14
N MET A 281 6.04 9.66 13.86
CA MET A 281 7.30 10.41 13.78
C MET A 281 8.39 9.89 14.72
N THR A 282 8.02 9.14 15.78
CA THR A 282 8.98 8.79 16.85
C THR A 282 9.08 7.30 17.17
N GLN A 283 8.08 6.47 16.84
CA GLN A 283 7.97 5.13 17.41
C GLN A 283 7.79 4.00 16.39
N ILE A 284 7.27 4.28 15.19
CA ILE A 284 7.01 3.22 14.21
C ILE A 284 8.30 2.49 13.82
N ARG A 285 8.14 1.26 13.36
CA ARG A 285 9.23 0.35 13.00
C ARG A 285 9.35 0.22 11.48
N GLY A 286 10.57 0.05 11.00
CA GLY A 286 10.85 -0.30 9.62
C GLY A 286 10.52 -1.76 9.30
N CYS A 287 10.63 -2.13 8.04
CA CYS A 287 10.32 -3.47 7.54
C CYS A 287 11.47 -4.00 6.70
N SER A 288 11.65 -5.32 6.71
CA SER A 288 12.55 -6.05 5.83
C SER A 288 11.79 -6.62 4.64
N ASN A 289 12.37 -6.54 3.44
CA ASN A 289 11.85 -7.14 2.21
C ASN A 289 12.54 -8.47 1.85
N ALA A 290 13.35 -9.02 2.74
CA ALA A 290 14.19 -10.20 2.45
C ALA A 290 13.37 -11.40 1.98
N LYS A 291 12.18 -11.62 2.56
CA LYS A 291 11.27 -12.70 2.16
C LYS A 291 10.72 -12.46 0.74
N ALA A 292 10.24 -11.27 0.46
CA ALA A 292 9.71 -10.92 -0.86
C ALA A 292 10.78 -11.10 -1.97
N LYS A 293 12.00 -10.63 -1.74
CA LYS A 293 13.13 -10.83 -2.67
C LYS A 293 13.39 -12.30 -2.97
N ARG A 294 13.41 -13.14 -1.95
CA ARG A 294 13.72 -14.56 -2.07
C ARG A 294 12.58 -15.35 -2.72
N GLU A 295 11.34 -15.12 -2.29
CA GLU A 295 10.20 -15.99 -2.62
C GLU A 295 9.40 -15.51 -3.83
N LEU A 296 9.30 -14.17 -4.05
CA LEU A 296 8.66 -13.62 -5.24
C LEU A 296 9.62 -13.49 -6.43
N ASN A 297 10.92 -13.80 -6.25
CA ASN A 297 11.96 -13.54 -7.25
C ASN A 297 11.93 -12.09 -7.75
N TRP A 298 11.79 -11.16 -6.80
CA TRP A 298 11.65 -9.74 -7.07
C TRP A 298 12.81 -8.96 -6.48
N GLN A 299 13.23 -7.92 -7.18
CA GLN A 299 14.24 -6.96 -6.72
C GLN A 299 13.74 -5.55 -7.04
N PRO A 300 13.83 -4.58 -6.09
CA PRO A 300 13.47 -3.21 -6.38
C PRO A 300 14.47 -2.58 -7.38
N ILE A 301 13.95 -1.82 -8.33
CA ILE A 301 14.76 -0.97 -9.23
C ILE A 301 15.33 0.21 -8.44
N TYR A 302 14.55 0.68 -7.45
CA TYR A 302 14.94 1.72 -6.51
C TYR A 302 15.22 1.09 -5.14
N PRO A 303 16.43 0.51 -4.93
CA PRO A 303 16.74 -0.17 -3.67
C PRO A 303 16.91 0.77 -2.48
N SER A 304 16.95 2.08 -2.72
CA SER A 304 17.03 3.12 -1.72
C SER A 304 16.17 4.31 -2.10
N TRP A 305 15.38 4.79 -1.15
CA TRP A 305 14.62 6.04 -1.26
C TRP A 305 15.53 7.26 -1.55
N ARG A 306 16.82 7.22 -1.19
CA ARG A 306 17.77 8.31 -1.49
C ARG A 306 17.89 8.54 -3.00
N ARG A 307 18.19 7.47 -3.73
CA ARG A 307 18.20 7.51 -5.17
C ARG A 307 16.82 7.85 -5.73
N GLY A 308 15.81 7.19 -5.19
CA GLY A 308 14.44 7.34 -5.66
C GLY A 308 13.88 8.76 -5.48
N PHE A 309 14.17 9.45 -4.36
CA PHE A 309 13.73 10.83 -4.16
C PHE A 309 14.40 11.78 -5.16
N VAL A 310 15.70 11.62 -5.41
CA VAL A 310 16.42 12.46 -6.39
C VAL A 310 15.85 12.26 -7.80
N GLU A 311 15.64 11.02 -8.23
CA GLU A 311 15.16 10.72 -9.59
C GLU A 311 13.66 11.03 -9.79
N ALA A 312 12.83 10.82 -8.76
CA ALA A 312 11.38 11.01 -8.88
C ALA A 312 10.91 12.43 -8.58
N LEU A 313 11.70 13.26 -7.86
CA LEU A 313 11.30 14.57 -7.39
C LEU A 313 12.13 15.73 -7.96
N GLY A 314 13.31 15.42 -8.51
CA GLY A 314 14.25 16.34 -9.12
C GLY A 314 13.84 16.91 -10.48
#